data_dd35d1b6cb6481d3649634cd7f7a3998
#
_entry.id   dd35d1b6cb6481d3649634cd7f7a3998
#
_cell.length_a   1.000
_cell.length_b   1.000
_cell.length_c   1.000
_cell.angle_alpha   90.00
_cell.angle_beta   90.00
_cell.angle_gamma   90.00
#
_symmetry.space_group_name_H-M   'P 1'
#
loop_
_entity.id
_entity.type
_entity.pdbx_description
1 polymer ?
#
loop_
_entity_poly.entity_id
_entity_poly.type
_entity_poly.pdbx_seq_one_letter_code
_entity_poly.pdbx_strand_id
1 'polypeptide(L)'
;MTLDQARRTDPAVEIGSEIRIPKPMNLLGRISAQTAKQVILQKVREAERETVYQEYSGRVGELAHCTIKRFEGPDVIVELGRTEAKLPKKEQSRLESFSVGERVRCVVRSVEKTGRDAGLIVSRAAPELVMRLFEQEVPEIYDNTVTIKACAREAGERTKIAVQSRDRDVDCVGACVGMKGMRVQSIIRELLGEKIDIIEYSDDPVVFATHALSPAKISKVSIVDAGERHMEVIVDD
;
A
#
# COMPACT_ATOMS: atom_id res chain seq x y z
N MET A 1 12.13 -20.91 39.67
CA MET A 1 12.20 -21.87 40.83
C MET A 1 12.47 -21.05 42.06
N THR A 2 11.76 -21.33 43.19
CA THR A 2 12.02 -20.67 44.48
C THR A 2 13.25 -21.28 45.15
N LEU A 3 13.90 -20.54 46.06
CA LEU A 3 15.09 -21.00 46.78
C LEU A 3 14.84 -22.31 47.54
N ASP A 4 13.64 -22.46 48.13
CA ASP A 4 13.25 -23.68 48.88
C ASP A 4 13.07 -24.90 47.97
N GLN A 5 12.60 -24.69 46.74
CA GLN A 5 12.53 -25.75 45.72
C GLN A 5 13.92 -26.13 45.20
N ALA A 6 14.80 -25.16 45.06
CA ALA A 6 16.17 -25.36 44.63
C ALA A 6 17.01 -26.13 45.62
N ARG A 7 16.88 -25.82 46.95
CA ARG A 7 17.57 -26.49 48.04
C ARG A 7 17.17 -27.95 48.27
N ARG A 8 15.99 -28.37 47.72
CA ARG A 8 15.61 -29.80 47.73
C ARG A 8 16.43 -30.63 46.74
N THR A 9 16.98 -29.99 45.73
CA THR A 9 17.80 -30.66 44.71
C THR A 9 19.29 -30.54 45.02
N ASP A 10 19.72 -29.39 45.53
CA ASP A 10 21.09 -29.16 45.98
C ASP A 10 21.06 -28.19 47.20
N PRO A 11 21.41 -28.70 48.43
CA PRO A 11 21.36 -27.89 49.64
C PRO A 11 22.30 -26.68 49.66
N ALA A 12 23.32 -26.66 48.83
CA ALA A 12 24.34 -25.59 48.77
C ALA A 12 23.99 -24.42 47.88
N VAL A 13 22.78 -24.40 47.31
CA VAL A 13 22.36 -23.38 46.33
C VAL A 13 22.03 -22.05 46.99
N GLU A 14 22.59 -20.97 46.45
CA GLU A 14 22.32 -19.56 46.78
C GLU A 14 21.51 -18.86 45.71
N ILE A 15 21.00 -17.66 46.03
CA ILE A 15 20.27 -16.84 45.06
C ILE A 15 21.20 -16.41 43.94
N GLY A 16 20.87 -16.76 42.67
CA GLY A 16 21.68 -16.51 41.49
C GLY A 16 22.52 -17.70 41.01
N SER A 17 22.52 -18.83 41.74
CA SER A 17 23.19 -20.05 41.30
C SER A 17 22.43 -20.76 40.19
N GLU A 18 23.16 -21.33 39.22
CA GLU A 18 22.60 -22.16 38.15
C GLU A 18 22.45 -23.60 38.59
N ILE A 19 21.26 -24.17 38.48
CA ILE A 19 20.99 -25.56 38.79
C ILE A 19 20.70 -26.33 37.48
N ARG A 20 21.47 -27.39 37.25
CA ARG A 20 21.22 -28.32 36.14
C ARG A 20 20.30 -29.43 36.59
N ILE A 21 19.06 -29.42 36.11
CA ILE A 21 18.08 -30.47 36.39
C ILE A 21 18.05 -31.42 35.18
N PRO A 22 18.55 -32.65 35.30
CA PRO A 22 18.45 -33.65 34.25
C PRO A 22 16.97 -34.03 34.05
N LYS A 23 16.42 -33.79 32.87
CA LYS A 23 15.10 -34.27 32.48
C LYS A 23 15.25 -35.58 31.70
N PRO A 24 14.60 -36.68 32.10
CA PRO A 24 14.67 -37.92 31.34
C PRO A 24 14.08 -37.76 29.96
N MET A 25 14.83 -38.08 28.91
CA MET A 25 14.41 -37.95 27.49
C MET A 25 13.28 -38.91 27.12
N ASN A 26 12.97 -39.91 27.94
CA ASN A 26 11.93 -40.90 27.66
C ASN A 26 10.48 -40.36 27.66
N LEU A 27 10.27 -39.11 28.13
CA LEU A 27 8.98 -38.42 28.10
C LEU A 27 8.67 -37.67 26.78
N LEU A 28 9.63 -37.66 25.85
CA LEU A 28 9.43 -37.08 24.51
C LEU A 28 8.80 -38.12 23.57
N GLY A 29 7.56 -38.50 23.85
CA GLY A 29 6.76 -39.30 22.90
C GLY A 29 6.48 -38.56 21.58
N ARG A 30 5.93 -39.29 20.58
CA ARG A 30 5.56 -38.73 19.28
C ARG A 30 4.75 -37.43 19.35
N ILE A 31 3.87 -37.31 20.35
CA ILE A 31 3.03 -36.12 20.58
C ILE A 31 3.91 -34.91 20.95
N SER A 32 4.89 -35.09 21.85
CA SER A 32 5.81 -34.01 22.22
C SER A 32 6.70 -33.57 21.05
N ALA A 33 7.13 -34.50 20.20
CA ALA A 33 7.91 -34.20 19.02
C ALA A 33 7.08 -33.40 17.98
N GLN A 34 5.82 -33.78 17.77
CA GLN A 34 4.90 -33.02 16.89
C GLN A 34 4.61 -31.62 17.44
N THR A 35 4.37 -31.50 18.74
CA THR A 35 4.15 -30.20 19.40
C THR A 35 5.40 -29.32 19.27
N ALA A 36 6.60 -29.89 19.51
CA ALA A 36 7.85 -29.15 19.34
C ALA A 36 8.03 -28.66 17.90
N LYS A 37 7.75 -29.52 16.90
CA LYS A 37 7.78 -29.13 15.49
C LYS A 37 6.81 -27.97 15.21
N GLN A 38 5.58 -28.02 15.70
CA GLN A 38 4.60 -26.94 15.53
C GLN A 38 5.07 -25.64 16.17
N VAL A 39 5.59 -25.68 17.40
CA VAL A 39 6.11 -24.50 18.11
C VAL A 39 7.31 -23.89 17.35
N ILE A 40 8.23 -24.72 16.86
CA ILE A 40 9.37 -24.25 16.07
C ILE A 40 8.88 -23.56 14.79
N LEU A 41 7.99 -24.20 14.03
CA LEU A 41 7.43 -23.61 12.81
C LEU A 41 6.68 -22.31 13.09
N GLN A 42 5.96 -22.24 14.20
CA GLN A 42 5.30 -21.01 14.62
C GLN A 42 6.31 -19.90 14.91
N LYS A 43 7.38 -20.21 15.66
CA LYS A 43 8.43 -19.23 15.99
C LYS A 43 9.20 -18.74 14.76
N VAL A 44 9.47 -19.63 13.82
CA VAL A 44 10.09 -19.25 12.52
C VAL A 44 9.17 -18.27 11.78
N ARG A 45 7.88 -18.59 11.65
CA ARG A 45 6.91 -17.69 10.99
C ARG A 45 6.76 -16.35 11.71
N GLU A 46 6.78 -16.33 13.06
CA GLU A 46 6.75 -15.09 13.84
C GLU A 46 8.00 -14.22 13.55
N ALA A 47 9.18 -14.82 13.48
CA ALA A 47 10.42 -14.12 13.16
C ALA A 47 10.44 -13.59 11.71
N GLU A 48 9.98 -14.39 10.74
CA GLU A 48 9.83 -13.97 9.35
C GLU A 48 8.89 -12.76 9.24
N ARG A 49 7.75 -12.77 9.92
CA ARG A 49 6.80 -11.64 9.94
C ARG A 49 7.41 -10.38 10.54
N GLU A 50 8.13 -10.51 11.65
CA GLU A 50 8.79 -9.36 12.27
C GLU A 50 9.79 -8.73 11.32
N THR A 51 10.56 -9.54 10.60
CA THR A 51 11.52 -9.08 9.58
C THR A 51 10.80 -8.33 8.45
N VAL A 52 9.71 -8.91 7.92
CA VAL A 52 8.90 -8.26 6.87
C VAL A 52 8.30 -6.94 7.38
N TYR A 53 7.78 -6.93 8.60
CA TYR A 53 7.22 -5.73 9.20
C TYR A 53 8.26 -4.62 9.33
N GLN A 54 9.46 -4.93 9.82
CA GLN A 54 10.54 -3.95 9.95
C GLN A 54 11.00 -3.41 8.60
N GLU A 55 11.08 -4.27 7.58
CA GLU A 55 11.51 -3.88 6.23
C GLU A 55 10.49 -3.00 5.51
N TYR A 56 9.19 -3.31 5.63
CA TYR A 56 8.15 -2.66 4.81
C TYR A 56 7.29 -1.65 5.56
N SER A 57 7.34 -1.56 6.90
CA SER A 57 6.52 -0.60 7.64
C SER A 57 6.78 0.86 7.27
N GLY A 58 8.03 1.21 6.98
CA GLY A 58 8.42 2.54 6.50
C GLY A 58 8.15 2.78 5.02
N ARG A 59 7.76 1.73 4.27
CA ARG A 59 7.58 1.78 2.81
C ARG A 59 6.12 1.76 2.38
N VAL A 60 5.20 1.92 3.31
CA VAL A 60 3.77 2.06 3.00
C VAL A 60 3.55 3.29 2.13
N GLY A 61 2.81 3.12 1.03
CA GLY A 61 2.62 4.15 0.01
C GLY A 61 3.74 4.25 -1.03
N GLU A 62 4.80 3.44 -0.95
CA GLU A 62 5.83 3.37 -2.00
C GLU A 62 5.41 2.47 -3.16
N LEU A 63 5.90 2.82 -4.34
CA LEU A 63 5.77 1.98 -5.52
C LEU A 63 6.71 0.78 -5.44
N ALA A 64 6.19 -0.40 -5.77
CA ALA A 64 6.91 -1.65 -5.73
C ALA A 64 6.72 -2.44 -7.03
N HIS A 65 7.80 -3.05 -7.52
CA HIS A 65 7.76 -3.97 -8.66
C HIS A 65 7.54 -5.38 -8.14
N CYS A 66 6.40 -5.96 -8.52
CA CYS A 66 5.98 -7.27 -8.09
C CYS A 66 5.95 -8.25 -9.28
N THR A 67 6.13 -9.53 -9.02
CA THR A 67 5.92 -10.61 -10.00
C THR A 67 4.78 -11.50 -9.52
N ILE A 68 3.81 -11.78 -10.39
CA ILE A 68 2.70 -12.68 -10.07
C ILE A 68 3.22 -14.09 -9.85
N LYS A 69 3.01 -14.67 -8.67
CA LYS A 69 3.51 -16.00 -8.32
C LYS A 69 2.45 -17.09 -8.46
N ARG A 70 1.27 -16.86 -7.90
CA ARG A 70 0.14 -17.78 -7.91
C ARG A 70 -1.17 -17.08 -7.57
N PHE A 71 -2.27 -17.80 -7.79
CA PHE A 71 -3.61 -17.37 -7.39
C PHE A 71 -4.06 -18.18 -6.18
N GLU A 72 -4.66 -17.51 -5.19
CA GLU A 72 -5.28 -18.12 -4.02
C GLU A 72 -6.76 -17.69 -3.96
N GLY A 73 -7.61 -18.46 -4.67
CA GLY A 73 -9.00 -18.08 -4.87
C GLY A 73 -9.12 -16.78 -5.66
N PRO A 74 -9.79 -15.73 -5.13
CA PRO A 74 -9.91 -14.43 -5.81
C PRO A 74 -8.69 -13.53 -5.64
N ASP A 75 -7.79 -13.87 -4.73
CA ASP A 75 -6.62 -13.09 -4.38
C ASP A 75 -5.40 -13.54 -5.18
N VAL A 76 -4.49 -12.62 -5.43
CA VAL A 76 -3.25 -12.88 -6.15
C VAL A 76 -2.08 -12.79 -5.17
N ILE A 77 -1.21 -13.78 -5.18
CA ILE A 77 0.05 -13.74 -4.43
C ILE A 77 1.15 -13.28 -5.38
N VAL A 78 1.82 -12.24 -4.97
CA VAL A 78 2.91 -11.63 -5.72
C VAL A 78 4.23 -11.75 -4.96
N GLU A 79 5.31 -11.80 -5.68
CA GLU A 79 6.66 -11.77 -5.13
C GLU A 79 7.20 -10.34 -5.19
N LEU A 80 7.60 -9.81 -4.05
CA LEU A 80 8.23 -8.50 -3.88
C LEU A 80 9.63 -8.70 -3.28
N GLY A 81 10.65 -8.68 -4.13
CA GLY A 81 12.01 -9.02 -3.73
C GLY A 81 12.12 -10.46 -3.23
N ARG A 82 12.34 -10.66 -1.94
CA ARG A 82 12.42 -11.99 -1.30
C ARG A 82 11.17 -12.36 -0.53
N THR A 83 10.17 -11.48 -0.50
CA THR A 83 8.98 -11.60 0.33
C THR A 83 7.75 -11.81 -0.54
N GLU A 84 6.81 -12.63 -0.08
CA GLU A 84 5.49 -12.73 -0.70
C GLU A 84 4.57 -11.64 -0.15
N ALA A 85 3.81 -11.01 -1.04
CA ALA A 85 2.78 -10.07 -0.70
C ALA A 85 1.45 -10.52 -1.30
N LYS A 86 0.36 -10.08 -0.68
CA LYS A 86 -0.99 -10.39 -1.13
C LYS A 86 -1.58 -9.18 -1.85
N LEU A 87 -2.16 -9.42 -3.02
CA LEU A 87 -2.99 -8.47 -3.77
C LEU A 87 -4.45 -8.97 -3.70
N PRO A 88 -5.22 -8.55 -2.67
CA PRO A 88 -6.59 -8.99 -2.49
C PRO A 88 -7.50 -8.52 -3.61
N LYS A 89 -8.60 -9.22 -3.87
CA LYS A 89 -9.56 -8.86 -4.93
C LYS A 89 -10.03 -7.40 -4.87
N LYS A 90 -10.24 -6.87 -3.68
CA LYS A 90 -10.64 -5.46 -3.47
C LYS A 90 -9.58 -4.43 -3.85
N GLU A 91 -8.31 -4.86 -3.89
CA GLU A 91 -7.16 -4.03 -4.24
C GLU A 91 -6.72 -4.23 -5.71
N GLN A 92 -7.44 -5.04 -6.48
CA GLN A 92 -7.24 -5.24 -7.91
C GLN A 92 -8.10 -4.27 -8.71
N SER A 93 -7.62 -3.83 -9.87
CA SER A 93 -8.43 -3.09 -10.83
C SER A 93 -9.37 -4.04 -11.58
N ARG A 94 -10.57 -3.57 -11.92
CA ARG A 94 -11.59 -4.40 -12.59
C ARG A 94 -11.21 -4.77 -14.03
N LEU A 95 -10.41 -3.95 -14.69
CA LEU A 95 -9.98 -4.17 -16.08
C LEU A 95 -8.76 -5.08 -16.20
N GLU A 96 -8.08 -5.35 -15.07
CA GLU A 96 -6.85 -6.10 -15.09
C GLU A 96 -7.07 -7.61 -15.00
N SER A 97 -6.41 -8.33 -15.89
CA SER A 97 -6.25 -9.78 -15.80
C SER A 97 -4.78 -10.10 -15.63
N PHE A 98 -4.46 -10.94 -14.66
CA PHE A 98 -3.08 -11.25 -14.31
C PHE A 98 -2.68 -12.64 -14.80
N SER A 99 -1.41 -12.79 -15.16
CA SER A 99 -0.82 -14.08 -15.54
C SER A 99 0.36 -14.42 -14.64
N VAL A 100 0.55 -15.71 -14.32
CA VAL A 100 1.69 -16.15 -13.50
C VAL A 100 3.00 -15.82 -14.24
N GLY A 101 3.95 -15.22 -13.52
CA GLY A 101 5.21 -14.73 -14.07
C GLY A 101 5.18 -13.31 -14.63
N GLU A 102 4.00 -12.69 -14.71
CA GLU A 102 3.84 -11.31 -15.14
C GLU A 102 4.40 -10.33 -14.10
N ARG A 103 5.06 -9.27 -14.58
CA ARG A 103 5.55 -8.19 -13.73
C ARG A 103 4.53 -7.05 -13.69
N VAL A 104 4.17 -6.66 -12.48
CA VAL A 104 3.20 -5.58 -12.24
C VAL A 104 3.76 -4.58 -11.25
N ARG A 105 3.40 -3.31 -11.41
CA ARG A 105 3.71 -2.26 -10.44
C ARG A 105 2.55 -2.16 -9.44
N CYS A 106 2.85 -2.22 -8.17
CA CYS A 106 1.88 -2.08 -7.10
C CYS A 106 2.34 -1.02 -6.11
N VAL A 107 1.44 -0.52 -5.29
CA VAL A 107 1.81 0.26 -4.12
C VAL A 107 1.70 -0.60 -2.86
N VAL A 108 2.63 -0.46 -1.93
CA VAL A 108 2.55 -1.11 -0.62
C VAL A 108 1.40 -0.47 0.16
N ARG A 109 0.33 -1.24 0.41
CA ARG A 109 -0.88 -0.72 1.05
C ARG A 109 -0.83 -0.77 2.55
N SER A 110 -0.45 -1.90 3.09
CA SER A 110 -0.31 -2.10 4.54
C SER A 110 0.60 -3.27 4.84
N VAL A 111 1.13 -3.25 6.06
CA VAL A 111 1.91 -4.35 6.64
C VAL A 111 1.27 -4.72 7.97
N GLU A 112 0.77 -5.94 8.08
CA GLU A 112 0.08 -6.41 9.28
C GLU A 112 0.99 -7.33 10.11
N LYS A 113 1.07 -7.08 11.42
CA LYS A 113 1.81 -7.92 12.37
C LYS A 113 1.04 -9.18 12.78
N THR A 114 -0.29 -9.13 12.66
CA THR A 114 -1.22 -10.13 13.19
C THR A 114 -1.89 -10.91 12.07
N GLY A 115 -1.84 -12.24 12.13
CA GLY A 115 -2.54 -13.10 11.16
C GLY A 115 -1.82 -14.43 10.92
N ARG A 116 -2.41 -15.28 10.09
CA ARG A 116 -1.81 -16.58 9.68
C ARG A 116 -0.75 -16.43 8.60
N ASP A 117 -0.86 -15.38 7.76
CA ASP A 117 0.03 -15.15 6.63
C ASP A 117 0.91 -13.92 6.86
N ALA A 118 2.03 -13.81 6.15
CA ALA A 118 2.83 -12.59 6.12
C ALA A 118 1.93 -11.44 5.64
N GLY A 119 1.69 -10.46 6.54
CA GLY A 119 0.66 -9.45 6.35
C GLY A 119 1.05 -8.31 5.42
N LEU A 120 1.84 -8.55 4.36
CA LEU A 120 2.19 -7.54 3.37
C LEU A 120 1.09 -7.49 2.31
N ILE A 121 0.36 -6.38 2.26
CA ILE A 121 -0.70 -6.14 1.30
C ILE A 121 -0.24 -5.09 0.31
N VAL A 122 -0.39 -5.39 -0.97
CA VAL A 122 -0.14 -4.46 -2.06
C VAL A 122 -1.44 -4.14 -2.79
N SER A 123 -1.46 -2.99 -3.46
CA SER A 123 -2.64 -2.50 -4.15
C SER A 123 -2.32 -2.03 -5.56
N ARG A 124 -3.26 -2.30 -6.48
CA ARG A 124 -3.35 -1.67 -7.80
C ARG A 124 -4.56 -0.74 -7.91
N ALA A 125 -5.47 -0.77 -6.94
CA ALA A 125 -6.66 0.08 -6.90
C ALA A 125 -6.45 1.39 -6.13
N ALA A 126 -5.43 1.48 -5.28
CA ALA A 126 -5.19 2.66 -4.44
C ALA A 126 -4.83 3.91 -5.26
N PRO A 127 -5.33 5.10 -4.89
CA PRO A 127 -4.98 6.37 -5.55
C PRO A 127 -3.48 6.67 -5.52
N GLU A 128 -2.79 6.23 -4.46
CA GLU A 128 -1.36 6.39 -4.28
C GLU A 128 -0.55 5.77 -5.44
N LEU A 129 -1.06 4.70 -6.07
CA LEU A 129 -0.41 4.12 -7.24
C LEU A 129 -0.28 5.14 -8.37
N VAL A 130 -1.36 5.85 -8.69
CA VAL A 130 -1.35 6.87 -9.75
C VAL A 130 -0.42 8.02 -9.38
N MET A 131 -0.47 8.47 -8.13
CA MET A 131 0.42 9.56 -7.65
C MET A 131 1.90 9.18 -7.80
N ARG A 132 2.28 7.96 -7.43
CA ARG A 132 3.66 7.46 -7.58
C ARG A 132 4.07 7.27 -9.04
N LEU A 133 3.16 6.86 -9.91
CA LEU A 133 3.43 6.79 -11.34
C LEU A 133 3.70 8.18 -11.93
N PHE A 134 2.93 9.20 -11.50
CA PHE A 134 3.19 10.59 -11.90
C PHE A 134 4.54 11.10 -11.38
N GLU A 135 4.93 10.78 -10.15
CA GLU A 135 6.26 11.12 -9.62
C GLU A 135 7.41 10.53 -10.45
N GLN A 136 7.22 9.33 -11.02
CA GLN A 136 8.24 8.72 -11.89
C GLN A 136 8.29 9.32 -13.28
N GLU A 137 7.14 9.66 -13.86
CA GLU A 137 7.05 10.13 -15.25
C GLU A 137 7.23 11.65 -15.40
N VAL A 138 7.02 12.42 -14.32
CA VAL A 138 7.00 13.88 -14.31
C VAL A 138 8.11 14.42 -13.40
N PRO A 139 9.25 14.85 -13.97
CA PRO A 139 10.36 15.39 -13.18
C PRO A 139 9.97 16.57 -12.31
N GLU A 140 9.05 17.41 -12.77
CA GLU A 140 8.56 18.59 -12.05
C GLU A 140 7.76 18.21 -10.78
N ILE A 141 7.22 16.97 -10.70
CA ILE A 141 6.64 16.43 -9.48
C ILE A 141 7.72 15.85 -8.57
N TYR A 142 8.70 15.17 -9.14
CA TYR A 142 9.81 14.59 -8.41
C TYR A 142 10.64 15.64 -7.66
N ASP A 143 10.90 16.79 -8.28
CA ASP A 143 11.64 17.92 -7.68
C ASP A 143 10.75 18.85 -6.83
N ASN A 144 9.45 18.52 -6.69
CA ASN A 144 8.45 19.30 -5.95
C ASN A 144 8.16 20.70 -6.51
N THR A 145 8.50 21.02 -7.75
CA THR A 145 8.05 22.23 -8.45
C THR A 145 6.53 22.15 -8.66
N VAL A 146 6.03 20.98 -9.07
CA VAL A 146 4.59 20.66 -9.16
C VAL A 146 4.24 19.69 -8.04
N THR A 147 3.09 19.90 -7.39
CA THR A 147 2.59 19.03 -6.33
C THR A 147 1.20 18.51 -6.64
N ILE A 148 0.95 17.22 -6.40
CA ILE A 148 -0.38 16.63 -6.45
C ILE A 148 -1.08 16.94 -5.13
N LYS A 149 -2.14 17.74 -5.17
CA LYS A 149 -2.93 18.15 -4.00
C LYS A 149 -4.05 17.19 -3.66
N ALA A 150 -4.66 16.59 -4.67
CA ALA A 150 -5.73 15.63 -4.48
C ALA A 150 -5.73 14.60 -5.62
N CYS A 151 -6.18 13.40 -5.29
CA CYS A 151 -6.38 12.32 -6.25
C CYS A 151 -7.68 11.60 -5.89
N ALA A 152 -8.62 11.56 -6.83
CA ALA A 152 -9.84 10.77 -6.73
C ALA A 152 -9.82 9.71 -7.84
N ARG A 153 -9.98 8.43 -7.46
CA ARG A 153 -9.80 7.31 -8.37
C ARG A 153 -10.90 6.27 -8.24
N GLU A 154 -11.43 5.87 -9.36
CA GLU A 154 -12.18 4.63 -9.54
C GLU A 154 -11.34 3.71 -10.44
N ALA A 155 -10.70 2.73 -9.80
CA ALA A 155 -9.67 1.90 -10.43
C ALA A 155 -10.20 1.13 -11.64
N GLY A 156 -9.53 1.30 -12.78
CA GLY A 156 -9.92 0.72 -14.06
C GLY A 156 -10.95 1.54 -14.84
N GLU A 157 -11.50 2.60 -14.28
CA GLU A 157 -12.47 3.46 -14.97
C GLU A 157 -11.90 4.87 -15.21
N ARG A 158 -11.71 5.62 -14.13
CA ARG A 158 -11.29 7.02 -14.23
C ARG A 158 -10.57 7.49 -12.99
N THR A 159 -9.54 8.30 -13.21
CA THR A 159 -8.83 9.02 -12.16
C THR A 159 -8.84 10.52 -12.46
N LYS A 160 -9.07 11.33 -11.42
CA LYS A 160 -8.83 12.78 -11.47
C LYS A 160 -7.73 13.15 -10.49
N ILE A 161 -6.74 13.88 -10.97
CA ILE A 161 -5.68 14.45 -10.12
C ILE A 161 -5.73 15.97 -10.19
N ALA A 162 -5.62 16.60 -9.04
CA ALA A 162 -5.49 18.04 -8.92
C ALA A 162 -4.04 18.39 -8.59
N VAL A 163 -3.44 19.20 -9.45
CA VAL A 163 -2.04 19.60 -9.38
C VAL A 163 -1.90 21.10 -9.18
N GLN A 164 -0.83 21.50 -8.49
CA GLN A 164 -0.50 22.90 -8.27
C GLN A 164 0.99 23.12 -8.45
N SER A 165 1.37 24.17 -9.17
CA SER A 165 2.76 24.60 -9.22
C SER A 165 3.09 25.56 -8.09
N ARG A 166 4.32 25.45 -7.56
CA ARG A 166 4.90 26.45 -6.67
C ARG A 166 5.49 27.63 -7.43
N ASP A 167 5.88 27.40 -8.67
CA ASP A 167 6.38 28.41 -9.58
C ASP A 167 5.27 28.86 -10.52
N ARG A 168 5.02 30.17 -10.61
CA ARG A 168 3.99 30.78 -11.44
C ARG A 168 4.26 30.66 -12.94
N ASP A 169 5.53 30.47 -13.31
CA ASP A 169 5.95 30.37 -14.70
C ASP A 169 5.87 28.93 -15.22
N VAL A 170 5.52 27.95 -14.36
CA VAL A 170 5.39 26.55 -14.70
C VAL A 170 3.92 26.16 -14.84
N ASP A 171 3.50 25.78 -16.03
CA ASP A 171 2.19 25.16 -16.28
C ASP A 171 2.16 23.74 -15.66
N CYS A 172 1.50 23.61 -14.52
CA CYS A 172 1.41 22.35 -13.78
C CYS A 172 0.65 21.26 -14.53
N VAL A 173 -0.38 21.61 -15.28
CA VAL A 173 -1.18 20.68 -16.09
C VAL A 173 -0.36 20.24 -17.30
N GLY A 174 0.21 21.19 -18.04
CA GLY A 174 1.05 20.91 -19.20
C GLY A 174 2.27 20.05 -18.87
N ALA A 175 2.92 20.26 -17.72
CA ALA A 175 4.03 19.45 -17.21
C ALA A 175 3.61 17.98 -17.00
N CYS A 176 2.45 17.74 -16.40
CA CYS A 176 1.91 16.41 -16.18
C CYS A 176 1.45 15.71 -17.47
N VAL A 177 0.85 16.44 -18.39
CA VAL A 177 0.43 15.91 -19.70
C VAL A 177 1.65 15.55 -20.55
N GLY A 178 2.65 16.42 -20.56
CA GLY A 178 3.86 16.28 -21.36
C GLY A 178 3.65 16.55 -22.86
N MET A 179 4.74 16.57 -23.62
CA MET A 179 4.68 16.82 -25.05
C MET A 179 3.76 15.82 -25.76
N LYS A 180 2.74 16.33 -26.46
CA LYS A 180 1.72 15.51 -27.17
C LYS A 180 1.06 14.44 -26.28
N GLY A 181 1.02 14.67 -24.97
CA GLY A 181 0.42 13.74 -24.02
C GLY A 181 1.27 12.50 -23.70
N MET A 182 2.55 12.47 -24.04
CA MET A 182 3.38 11.27 -23.89
C MET A 182 3.48 10.79 -22.44
N ARG A 183 3.60 11.70 -21.46
CA ARG A 183 3.74 11.35 -20.05
C ARG A 183 2.45 10.71 -19.52
N VAL A 184 1.32 11.36 -19.70
CA VAL A 184 0.02 10.82 -19.26
C VAL A 184 -0.33 9.53 -20.00
N GLN A 185 0.02 9.40 -21.28
CA GLN A 185 -0.22 8.17 -22.05
C GLN A 185 0.64 7.00 -21.57
N SER A 186 1.84 7.24 -21.05
CA SER A 186 2.66 6.19 -20.39
C SER A 186 1.95 5.62 -19.17
N ILE A 187 1.38 6.51 -18.34
CA ILE A 187 0.63 6.11 -17.14
C ILE A 187 -0.68 5.40 -17.51
N ILE A 188 -1.42 5.93 -18.50
CA ILE A 188 -2.66 5.29 -19.00
C ILE A 188 -2.38 3.86 -19.49
N ARG A 189 -1.26 3.64 -20.19
CA ARG A 189 -0.85 2.29 -20.64
C ARG A 189 -0.51 1.37 -19.47
N GLU A 190 0.18 1.85 -18.45
CA GLU A 190 0.46 1.08 -17.23
C GLU A 190 -0.83 0.66 -16.52
N LEU A 191 -1.86 1.49 -16.56
CA LEU A 191 -3.17 1.26 -15.94
C LEU A 191 -4.19 0.63 -16.89
N LEU A 192 -3.72 0.05 -18.01
CA LEU A 192 -4.51 -0.66 -19.02
C LEU A 192 -5.69 0.13 -19.60
N GLY A 193 -5.51 1.43 -19.78
CA GLY A 193 -6.49 2.30 -20.42
C GLY A 193 -7.40 3.07 -19.46
N GLU A 194 -7.11 3.07 -18.16
CA GLU A 194 -7.81 3.93 -17.19
C GLU A 194 -7.71 5.40 -17.61
N LYS A 195 -8.85 6.09 -17.66
CA LYS A 195 -8.91 7.51 -18.07
C LYS A 195 -8.33 8.40 -16.98
N ILE A 196 -7.45 9.32 -17.35
CA ILE A 196 -6.82 10.24 -16.41
C ILE A 196 -7.14 11.68 -16.81
N ASP A 197 -7.80 12.41 -15.91
CA ASP A 197 -8.02 13.84 -16.01
C ASP A 197 -7.07 14.58 -15.06
N ILE A 198 -6.37 15.57 -15.59
CA ILE A 198 -5.45 16.42 -14.84
C ILE A 198 -6.09 17.79 -14.76
N ILE A 199 -6.29 18.29 -13.55
CA ILE A 199 -6.90 19.59 -13.30
C ILE A 199 -5.99 20.45 -12.44
N GLU A 200 -6.11 21.76 -12.59
CA GLU A 200 -5.42 22.70 -11.73
C GLU A 200 -6.15 22.81 -10.38
N TYR A 201 -5.38 22.70 -9.29
CA TYR A 201 -5.89 22.91 -7.94
C TYR A 201 -6.07 24.40 -7.66
N SER A 202 -7.15 24.74 -6.96
CA SER A 202 -7.39 26.07 -6.42
C SER A 202 -7.76 26.01 -4.94
N ASP A 203 -7.28 26.96 -4.16
CA ASP A 203 -7.67 27.13 -2.76
C ASP A 203 -9.11 27.67 -2.63
N ASP A 204 -9.63 28.31 -3.69
CA ASP A 204 -11.04 28.71 -3.78
C ASP A 204 -11.89 27.47 -4.10
N PRO A 205 -12.78 27.04 -3.18
CA PRO A 205 -13.58 25.84 -3.37
C PRO A 205 -14.55 25.93 -4.57
N VAL A 206 -14.99 27.13 -4.94
CA VAL A 206 -15.88 27.32 -6.11
C VAL A 206 -15.11 27.09 -7.42
N VAL A 207 -13.92 27.68 -7.52
CA VAL A 207 -13.02 27.50 -8.67
C VAL A 207 -12.58 26.03 -8.75
N PHE A 208 -12.18 25.44 -7.61
CA PHE A 208 -11.75 24.04 -7.59
C PHE A 208 -12.86 23.07 -8.00
N ALA A 209 -14.10 23.28 -7.51
CA ALA A 209 -15.24 22.48 -7.93
C ALA A 209 -15.53 22.61 -9.44
N THR A 210 -15.37 23.80 -9.99
CA THR A 210 -15.52 24.04 -11.43
C THR A 210 -14.48 23.24 -12.24
N HIS A 211 -13.21 23.29 -11.82
CA HIS A 211 -12.15 22.51 -12.48
C HIS A 211 -12.39 20.98 -12.32
N ALA A 212 -12.81 20.55 -11.12
CA ALA A 212 -13.04 19.15 -10.83
C ALA A 212 -14.18 18.51 -11.63
N LEU A 213 -15.18 19.29 -12.02
CA LEU A 213 -16.31 18.82 -12.79
C LEU A 213 -16.09 18.89 -14.31
N SER A 214 -14.96 19.50 -14.76
CA SER A 214 -14.58 19.45 -16.20
C SER A 214 -14.58 17.98 -16.70
N PRO A 215 -15.06 17.69 -17.93
CA PRO A 215 -15.42 18.61 -19.03
C PRO A 215 -16.87 19.12 -19.02
N ALA A 216 -17.64 18.90 -17.96
CA ALA A 216 -19.00 19.43 -17.89
C ALA A 216 -18.98 20.98 -17.98
N LYS A 217 -19.92 21.54 -18.74
CA LYS A 217 -20.09 22.98 -18.79
C LYS A 217 -20.88 23.45 -17.58
N ILE A 218 -20.24 24.24 -16.73
CA ILE A 218 -20.82 24.71 -15.48
C ILE A 218 -21.25 26.17 -15.65
N SER A 219 -22.55 26.42 -15.47
CA SER A 219 -23.11 27.77 -15.50
C SER A 219 -22.90 28.50 -14.21
N LYS A 220 -23.01 27.82 -13.06
CA LYS A 220 -22.91 28.43 -11.73
C LYS A 220 -22.50 27.42 -10.67
N VAL A 221 -21.60 27.85 -9.78
CA VAL A 221 -21.29 27.15 -8.52
C VAL A 221 -21.58 28.12 -7.37
N SER A 222 -22.31 27.70 -6.36
CA SER A 222 -22.60 28.48 -5.17
C SER A 222 -22.42 27.65 -3.91
N ILE A 223 -21.81 28.24 -2.87
CA ILE A 223 -21.72 27.63 -1.56
C ILE A 223 -23.05 27.92 -0.84
N VAL A 224 -23.80 26.86 -0.53
CA VAL A 224 -25.07 26.96 0.19
C VAL A 224 -24.82 26.97 1.67
N ASP A 225 -23.98 26.10 2.18
CA ASP A 225 -23.56 26.03 3.56
C ASP A 225 -22.08 25.70 3.67
N ALA A 226 -21.29 26.62 4.19
CA ALA A 226 -19.85 26.43 4.36
C ALA A 226 -19.53 25.48 5.53
N GLY A 227 -20.39 25.43 6.56
CA GLY A 227 -20.20 24.55 7.72
C GLY A 227 -20.42 23.07 7.39
N GLU A 228 -21.47 22.81 6.63
CA GLU A 228 -21.80 21.44 6.15
C GLU A 228 -21.09 21.08 4.85
N ARG A 229 -20.27 21.99 4.29
CA ARG A 229 -19.56 21.83 3.00
C ARG A 229 -20.52 21.52 1.85
N HIS A 230 -21.68 22.16 1.86
CA HIS A 230 -22.71 21.98 0.84
C HIS A 230 -22.56 23.03 -0.26
N MET A 231 -22.44 22.53 -1.50
CA MET A 231 -22.33 23.33 -2.71
C MET A 231 -23.45 22.95 -3.69
N GLU A 232 -24.01 23.93 -4.36
CA GLU A 232 -24.94 23.75 -5.47
C GLU A 232 -24.21 24.06 -6.78
N VAL A 233 -24.34 23.13 -7.75
CA VAL A 233 -23.72 23.30 -9.07
C VAL A 233 -24.79 23.18 -10.14
N ILE A 234 -24.87 24.19 -10.99
CA ILE A 234 -25.75 24.21 -12.17
C ILE A 234 -24.93 23.87 -13.39
N VAL A 235 -25.29 22.78 -14.07
CA VAL A 235 -24.63 22.27 -15.26
C VAL A 235 -25.53 22.54 -16.46
N ASP A 236 -24.97 23.02 -17.56
CA ASP A 236 -25.66 23.17 -18.84
C ASP A 236 -25.85 21.80 -19.50
N ASP A 237 -27.04 21.54 -20.10
CA ASP A 237 -27.35 20.33 -20.85
C ASP A 237 -26.54 20.22 -22.16
#